data_e52bb8c93e2bde386ee23e866ce1a9ee
#
_entry.id   e52bb8c93e2bde386ee23e866ce1a9ee
#
_cell.length_a   1.000
_cell.length_b   1.000
_cell.length_c   1.000
_cell.angle_alpha   90.00
_cell.angle_beta   90.00
_cell.angle_gamma   90.00
#
_symmetry.space_group_name_H-M   'P 1'
#
loop_
_entity.id
_entity.type
_entity.pdbx_description
1 polymer ?
#
loop_
_entity_poly.entity_id
_entity_poly.type
_entity_poly.pdbx_seq_one_letter_code
_entity_poly.pdbx_strand_id
1 'polypeptide(L)' 'MARVTVEDCLEKIDNRFDLVLVAAKRTRQLMLGADPLVPDDRDKPTVIALREIAEGLVTSEILTEKEITAEEYFSDFGQ' A
#
# COMPACT_ATOMS: atom_id res chain seq x y z
N MET A 1 -18.45 -0.38 8.15
CA MET A 1 -17.02 -0.24 7.82
C MET A 1 -16.33 -1.60 7.88
N ALA A 2 -15.70 -1.98 6.81
CA ALA A 2 -14.99 -3.25 6.79
C ALA A 2 -13.77 -3.17 7.70
N ARG A 3 -13.64 -4.14 8.58
CA ARG A 3 -12.52 -4.18 9.50
C ARG A 3 -11.49 -5.18 8.98
N VAL A 4 -10.30 -4.69 8.70
CA VAL A 4 -9.21 -5.52 8.19
C VAL A 4 -8.32 -5.92 9.34
N THR A 5 -7.97 -7.21 9.41
CA THR A 5 -7.04 -7.71 10.42
C THR A 5 -5.77 -8.17 9.72
N VAL A 6 -4.72 -8.36 10.52
CA VAL A 6 -3.46 -8.90 10.01
C VAL A 6 -3.69 -10.29 9.43
N GLU A 7 -4.57 -11.07 10.03
CA GLU A 7 -4.88 -12.41 9.54
C GLU A 7 -5.47 -12.40 8.15
N ASP A 8 -6.34 -11.43 7.84
CA ASP A 8 -6.90 -11.29 6.50
C ASP A 8 -5.79 -11.05 5.48
N CYS A 9 -4.81 -10.24 5.84
CA CYS A 9 -3.70 -9.95 4.96
C CYS A 9 -2.77 -11.16 4.81
N LEU A 10 -2.58 -11.93 5.87
CA LEU A 10 -1.71 -13.11 5.83
C LEU A 10 -2.27 -14.22 4.96
N GLU A 11 -3.56 -14.22 4.66
CA GLU A 11 -4.12 -15.13 3.67
C GLU A 11 -3.56 -14.88 2.28
N LYS A 12 -3.14 -13.64 2.02
CA LYS A 12 -2.63 -13.25 0.71
C LYS A 12 -1.11 -13.17 0.67
N ILE A 13 -0.50 -12.84 1.80
CA ILE A 13 0.95 -12.76 1.93
C ILE A 13 1.35 -13.62 3.12
N ASP A 14 1.95 -14.77 2.85
CA ASP A 14 2.23 -15.79 3.87
C ASP A 14 3.19 -15.34 4.95
N ASN A 15 4.09 -14.46 4.62
CA ASN A 15 5.16 -14.06 5.53
C ASN A 15 4.82 -12.74 6.19
N ARG A 16 4.77 -12.74 7.53
CA ARG A 16 4.45 -11.53 8.28
C ARG A 16 5.45 -10.41 8.02
N PHE A 17 6.72 -10.77 7.87
CA PHE A 17 7.76 -9.79 7.58
C PHE A 17 7.51 -9.12 6.23
N ASP A 18 7.21 -9.94 5.21
CA ASP A 18 6.90 -9.41 3.88
C ASP A 18 5.63 -8.55 3.93
N LEU A 19 4.65 -8.94 4.73
CA LEU A 19 3.43 -8.15 4.90
C LEU A 19 3.75 -6.74 5.39
N VAL A 20 4.63 -6.63 6.39
CA VAL A 20 5.02 -5.31 6.91
C VAL A 20 5.68 -4.48 5.84
N LEU A 21 6.59 -5.09 5.06
CA LEU A 21 7.29 -4.38 3.98
C LEU A 21 6.31 -3.93 2.89
N VAL A 22 5.41 -4.80 2.48
CA VAL A 22 4.42 -4.48 1.45
C VAL A 22 3.51 -3.35 1.93
N ALA A 23 3.02 -3.45 3.16
CA ALA A 23 2.12 -2.44 3.71
C ALA A 23 2.83 -1.09 3.83
N ALA A 24 4.08 -1.09 4.28
CA ALA A 24 4.85 0.14 4.41
C ALA A 24 5.07 0.80 3.06
N LYS A 25 5.46 0.03 2.06
CA LYS A 25 5.71 0.58 0.73
C LYS A 25 4.43 1.13 0.10
N ARG A 26 3.32 0.38 0.19
CA ARG A 26 2.06 0.83 -0.37
C ARG A 26 1.56 2.09 0.34
N THR A 27 1.69 2.12 1.67
CA THR A 27 1.31 3.30 2.45
C THR A 27 2.06 4.53 1.94
N ARG A 28 3.36 4.39 1.71
CA ARG A 28 4.17 5.50 1.21
C ARG A 28 3.70 5.95 -0.16
N GLN A 29 3.39 5.02 -1.05
CA GLN A 29 2.86 5.36 -2.36
C GLN A 29 1.57 6.16 -2.25
N LEU A 30 0.67 5.73 -1.36
CA LEU A 30 -0.59 6.43 -1.15
C LEU A 30 -0.37 7.83 -0.59
N MET A 31 0.60 7.98 0.32
CA MET A 31 0.94 9.29 0.88
C MET A 31 1.52 10.22 -0.15
N LEU A 32 2.14 9.67 -1.19
CA LEU A 32 2.75 10.46 -2.27
C LEU A 32 1.79 10.69 -3.43
N GLY A 33 0.54 10.27 -3.30
CA GLY A 33 -0.50 10.61 -4.26
C GLY A 33 -0.99 9.47 -5.15
N ALA A 34 -0.58 8.23 -4.89
CA ALA A 34 -1.10 7.12 -5.65
C ALA A 34 -2.60 6.96 -5.38
N ASP A 35 -3.35 6.56 -6.41
CA ASP A 35 -4.78 6.37 -6.26
C ASP A 35 -5.09 5.09 -5.49
N PRO A 36 -5.98 5.15 -4.48
CA PRO A 36 -6.41 3.95 -3.80
C PRO A 36 -7.12 3.00 -4.76
N LEU A 37 -6.90 1.70 -4.56
CA LEU A 37 -7.56 0.67 -5.34
C LEU A 37 -8.85 0.18 -4.69
N VAL A 38 -9.16 0.70 -3.51
CA VAL A 38 -10.41 0.45 -2.79
C VAL A 38 -11.01 1.79 -2.39
N PRO A 39 -12.31 1.86 -2.08
CA PRO A 39 -12.88 3.12 -1.59
C PRO A 39 -12.15 3.58 -0.33
N ASP A 40 -11.75 4.86 -0.29
CA ASP A 40 -10.93 5.30 0.83
C ASP A 40 -11.72 5.57 2.11
N ASP A 41 -13.00 5.88 2.00
CA ASP A 41 -13.90 6.09 3.13
C ASP A 41 -13.32 6.98 4.23
N ARG A 42 -12.39 7.88 3.86
CA ARG A 42 -11.66 8.73 4.78
C ARG A 42 -10.75 7.96 5.73
N ASP A 43 -10.35 6.75 5.34
CA ASP A 43 -9.41 5.97 6.12
C ASP A 43 -8.00 6.51 5.98
N LYS A 44 -7.17 6.20 6.96
CA LYS A 44 -5.75 6.55 6.90
C LYS A 44 -5.06 5.71 5.82
N PRO A 45 -3.97 6.22 5.21
CA PRO A 45 -3.26 5.46 4.18
C PRO A 45 -2.84 4.07 4.63
N THR A 46 -2.47 3.88 5.90
CA THR A 46 -2.10 2.56 6.41
C THR A 46 -3.28 1.59 6.35
N VAL A 47 -4.48 2.08 6.69
CA VAL A 47 -5.69 1.24 6.65
C VAL A 47 -6.03 0.91 5.21
N ILE A 48 -5.95 1.89 4.32
CA ILE A 48 -6.22 1.66 2.90
C ILE A 48 -5.27 0.61 2.34
N ALA A 49 -3.98 0.72 2.67
CA ALA A 49 -2.98 -0.25 2.19
C ALA A 49 -3.31 -1.67 2.66
N LEU A 50 -3.68 -1.83 3.93
CA LEU A 50 -4.03 -3.14 4.45
C LEU A 50 -5.28 -3.71 3.79
N ARG A 51 -6.26 -2.87 3.50
CA ARG A 51 -7.46 -3.31 2.81
C ARG A 51 -7.14 -3.77 1.39
N GLU A 52 -6.26 -3.06 0.70
CA GLU A 52 -5.84 -3.46 -0.63
C GLU A 52 -5.14 -4.82 -0.62
N ILE A 53 -4.30 -5.05 0.38
CA ILE A 53 -3.62 -6.33 0.53
C ILE A 53 -4.61 -7.45 0.83
N ALA A 54 -5.54 -7.20 1.74
CA ALA A 54 -6.54 -8.21 2.13
C ALA A 54 -7.41 -8.62 0.95
N GLU A 55 -7.66 -7.72 0.00
CA GLU A 55 -8.44 -8.02 -1.18
C GLU A 55 -7.60 -8.57 -2.34
N GLY A 56 -6.29 -8.73 -2.13
CA GLY A 56 -5.40 -9.27 -3.14
C GLY A 56 -5.05 -8.28 -4.26
N LEU A 57 -5.34 -7.01 -4.07
CA LEU A 57 -5.06 -5.98 -5.08
C LEU A 57 -3.61 -5.52 -5.04
N VAL A 58 -2.96 -5.66 -3.90
CA VAL A 58 -1.55 -5.34 -3.72
C VAL A 58 -0.86 -6.59 -3.19
N THR A 59 0.18 -7.03 -3.86
CA THR A 59 0.90 -8.26 -3.53
C THR A 59 2.37 -7.96 -3.26
N SER A 60 3.12 -9.00 -2.92
CA SER A 60 4.55 -8.85 -2.67
C SER A 60 5.34 -8.38 -3.90
N GLU A 61 4.74 -8.43 -5.08
CA GLU A 61 5.39 -7.90 -6.28
C GLU A 61 5.72 -6.43 -6.16
N ILE A 62 4.99 -5.69 -5.32
CA ILE A 62 5.27 -4.28 -5.10
C ILE A 62 6.68 -4.06 -4.56
N LEU A 63 7.26 -5.07 -3.90
CA LEU A 63 8.61 -4.95 -3.34
C LEU A 63 9.69 -4.88 -4.41
N THR A 64 9.37 -5.31 -5.63
CA THR A 64 10.31 -5.25 -6.76
C THR A 64 10.21 -3.92 -7.49
N GLU A 65 9.18 -3.12 -7.23
CA GLU A 65 9.04 -1.83 -7.86
C GLU A 65 10.00 -0.82 -7.26
N LYS A 66 10.51 0.05 -8.13
CA LYS A 66 11.37 1.13 -7.66
C LYS A 66 10.57 2.08 -6.78
N GLU A 67 11.09 2.38 -5.62
CA GLU A 67 10.45 3.33 -4.72
C GLU A 67 10.63 4.75 -5.25
N ILE A 68 9.51 5.47 -5.37
CA ILE A 68 9.54 6.84 -5.81
C ILE A 68 9.73 7.74 -4.60
N THR A 69 10.83 8.50 -4.57
CA THR A 69 11.07 9.45 -3.49
C THR A 69 10.23 10.70 -3.72
N ALA A 70 10.06 11.49 -2.66
CA ALA A 70 9.36 12.76 -2.80
C ALA A 70 10.05 13.67 -3.82
N GLU A 71 11.38 13.64 -3.86
CA GLU A 71 12.13 14.44 -4.81
C GLU A 71 11.84 14.03 -6.24
N GLU A 72 11.80 12.75 -6.52
CA GLU A 72 11.47 12.26 -7.87
C GLU A 72 10.05 12.63 -8.26
N TYR A 73 9.13 12.55 -7.30
CA TYR A 73 7.74 12.90 -7.52
C TYR A 73 7.60 14.37 -7.91
N PHE A 74 8.23 15.25 -7.14
CA PHE A 74 8.18 16.68 -7.41
C PHE A 74 8.96 17.06 -8.65
N SER A 75 10.00 16.32 -8.98
CA SER A 75 10.76 16.54 -10.19
C SER A 75 9.91 16.40 -11.43
N ASP A 76 9.03 15.38 -11.43
CA ASP A 76 8.12 15.16 -12.56
C ASP A 76 7.16 16.33 -12.74
N PHE A 77 6.72 16.93 -11.64
CA PHE A 77 5.84 18.08 -11.72
C PHE A 77 6.57 19.36 -12.12
N GLY A 78 7.85 19.40 -11.86
CA GLY A 78 8.66 20.58 -12.15
C GLY A 78 9.08 20.72 -13.61
N GLN A 79 8.71 19.77 -14.43
CA GLN A 79 9.11 19.76 -15.85
C GLN A 79 8.14 20.58 -16.71
#